data_ea26e5ac80a1385bfb751f300b08096c
#
_entry.id   ea26e5ac80a1385bfb751f300b08096c
#
_cell.length_a   1.000
_cell.length_b   1.000
_cell.length_c   1.000
_cell.angle_alpha   90.00
_cell.angle_beta   90.00
_cell.angle_gamma   90.00
#
_symmetry.space_group_name_H-M   'P 1'
#
loop_
_entity.id
_entity.type
_entity.pdbx_description
1 polymer ?
#
loop_
_entity_poly.entity_id
_entity_poly.type
_entity_poly.pdbx_seq_one_letter_code
_entity_poly.pdbx_strand_id
1 'polypeptide(L)'
;MGLNYKCDFNLQDCMHTIGVEERGRVQQVVTDEVLRLSDNYVPFQEGSLKASGHIENQTDVVLNTPYARYMWNGIVYEDPDLHCAGFKTENGWRSRKGVKKVPSDPVRKLQYNGEKTRGGHWVERMLQDGGRDAIEKAARLEAGK
;
A
#
# COMPACT_ATOMS: atom_id res chain seq x y z
N MET A 1 5.68 52.44 -29.01
CA MET A 1 4.98 51.18 -29.36
C MET A 1 4.91 50.30 -28.12
N GLY A 2 3.73 49.98 -27.64
CA GLY A 2 3.53 49.03 -26.60
C GLY A 2 3.29 47.63 -27.18
N LEU A 3 3.93 46.60 -26.59
CA LEU A 3 3.62 45.21 -26.86
C LEU A 3 2.52 44.76 -25.89
N ASN A 4 1.34 44.42 -26.41
CA ASN A 4 0.27 43.86 -25.61
C ASN A 4 0.25 42.35 -25.78
N TYR A 5 0.43 41.64 -24.67
CA TYR A 5 0.28 40.19 -24.62
C TYR A 5 -1.06 39.85 -23.98
N LYS A 6 -1.83 39.00 -24.63
CA LYS A 6 -2.95 38.31 -24.02
C LYS A 6 -2.55 36.85 -23.83
N CYS A 7 -2.42 36.44 -22.60
CA CYS A 7 -2.18 35.03 -22.26
C CYS A 7 -3.48 34.44 -21.76
N ASP A 8 -4.13 33.62 -22.54
CA ASP A 8 -5.28 32.84 -22.12
C ASP A 8 -4.75 31.53 -21.50
N PHE A 9 -4.86 31.37 -20.20
CA PHE A 9 -4.41 30.21 -19.47
C PHE A 9 -5.61 29.44 -18.90
N ASN A 10 -5.75 28.20 -19.35
CA ASN A 10 -6.71 27.25 -18.79
C ASN A 10 -5.95 26.21 -17.98
N LEU A 11 -6.14 26.22 -16.66
CA LEU A 11 -5.47 25.30 -15.75
C LEU A 11 -5.80 23.83 -16.04
N GLN A 12 -7.05 23.53 -16.37
CA GLN A 12 -7.48 22.16 -16.65
C GLN A 12 -6.85 21.62 -17.93
N ASP A 13 -6.79 22.42 -18.98
CA ASP A 13 -6.12 22.02 -20.23
C ASP A 13 -4.63 21.80 -20.02
N CYS A 14 -4.00 22.63 -19.18
CA CYS A 14 -2.61 22.48 -18.81
C CYS A 14 -2.38 21.18 -18.02
N MET A 15 -3.22 20.91 -17.01
CA MET A 15 -3.15 19.67 -16.23
C MET A 15 -3.34 18.43 -17.10
N HIS A 16 -4.28 18.48 -18.04
CA HIS A 16 -4.50 17.41 -19.01
C HIS A 16 -3.28 17.19 -19.90
N THR A 17 -2.70 18.26 -20.43
CA THR A 17 -1.53 18.19 -21.32
C THR A 17 -0.34 17.53 -20.64
N ILE A 18 -0.08 17.85 -19.37
CA ILE A 18 1.02 17.24 -18.59
C ILE A 18 0.60 15.93 -17.89
N GLY A 19 -0.67 15.56 -17.95
CA GLY A 19 -1.19 14.29 -17.44
C GLY A 19 -1.28 14.18 -15.93
N VAL A 20 -1.43 15.31 -15.21
CA VAL A 20 -1.54 15.36 -13.75
C VAL A 20 -2.98 15.44 -13.24
N GLU A 21 -3.97 15.38 -14.12
CA GLU A 21 -5.36 15.27 -13.75
C GLU A 21 -5.65 13.94 -13.02
N GLU A 22 -6.78 13.89 -12.33
CA GLU A 22 -7.25 12.66 -11.68
C GLU A 22 -7.36 11.52 -12.72
N ARG A 23 -6.77 10.39 -12.40
CA ARG A 23 -6.65 9.21 -13.28
C ARG A 23 -5.83 9.46 -14.57
N GLY A 24 -5.07 10.54 -14.61
CA GLY A 24 -4.16 10.83 -15.72
C GLY A 24 -2.94 9.89 -15.73
N ARG A 25 -2.13 10.03 -16.77
CA ARG A 25 -0.94 9.16 -16.96
C ARG A 25 0.08 9.28 -15.83
N VAL A 26 0.25 10.47 -15.24
CA VAL A 26 1.16 10.67 -14.10
C VAL A 26 0.62 9.93 -12.85
N GLN A 27 -0.68 9.99 -12.60
CA GLN A 27 -1.32 9.26 -11.50
C GLN A 27 -1.11 7.75 -11.66
N GLN A 28 -1.25 7.22 -12.87
CA GLN A 28 -1.02 5.80 -13.15
C GLN A 28 0.42 5.39 -12.86
N VAL A 29 1.40 6.18 -13.30
CA VAL A 29 2.83 5.93 -13.01
C VAL A 29 3.09 5.95 -11.50
N VAL A 30 2.54 6.90 -10.78
CA VAL A 30 2.68 6.97 -9.30
C VAL A 30 2.10 5.72 -8.65
N THR A 31 0.92 5.29 -9.05
CA THR A 31 0.25 4.11 -8.49
C THR A 31 1.03 2.83 -8.79
N ASP A 32 1.52 2.65 -10.02
CA ASP A 32 2.37 1.53 -10.42
C ASP A 32 3.68 1.48 -9.61
N GLU A 33 4.34 2.63 -9.41
CA GLU A 33 5.57 2.72 -8.65
C GLU A 33 5.34 2.42 -7.15
N VAL A 34 4.25 2.89 -6.56
CA VAL A 34 3.89 2.56 -5.17
C VAL A 34 3.73 1.05 -5.01
N LEU A 35 2.99 0.40 -5.90
CA LEU A 35 2.80 -1.05 -5.87
C LEU A 35 4.15 -1.79 -6.02
N ARG A 36 4.93 -1.41 -7.01
CA ARG A 36 6.22 -2.04 -7.32
C ARG A 36 7.23 -1.90 -6.18
N LEU A 37 7.40 -0.70 -5.63
CA LEU A 37 8.35 -0.43 -4.57
C LEU A 37 7.93 -1.03 -3.23
N SER A 38 6.62 -1.08 -2.95
CA SER A 38 6.08 -1.69 -1.73
C SER A 38 6.33 -3.21 -1.67
N ASP A 39 6.50 -3.85 -2.80
CA ASP A 39 6.64 -5.31 -2.92
C ASP A 39 7.77 -5.90 -2.04
N ASN A 40 8.87 -5.17 -1.87
CA ASN A 40 9.99 -5.57 -1.02
C ASN A 40 9.75 -5.38 0.49
N TYR A 41 8.71 -4.65 0.85
CA TYR A 41 8.36 -4.30 2.24
C TYR A 41 7.15 -5.08 2.75
N VAL A 42 6.31 -5.59 1.85
CA VAL A 42 5.15 -6.42 2.20
C VAL A 42 5.62 -7.73 2.85
N PRO A 43 5.02 -8.12 3.99
CA PRO A 43 5.34 -9.40 4.62
C PRO A 43 5.20 -10.58 3.69
N PHE A 44 6.14 -11.51 3.77
CA PHE A 44 6.18 -12.69 2.93
C PHE A 44 6.30 -13.95 3.79
N GLN A 45 5.23 -14.71 3.91
CA GLN A 45 5.25 -16.04 4.51
C GLN A 45 5.02 -17.11 3.44
N GLU A 46 3.92 -17.00 2.72
CA GLU A 46 3.54 -17.90 1.62
C GLU A 46 3.36 -17.15 0.29
N GLY A 47 3.61 -15.85 0.29
CA GLY A 47 3.48 -14.99 -0.88
C GLY A 47 2.07 -14.55 -1.23
N SER A 48 1.03 -15.07 -0.56
CA SER A 48 -0.37 -14.76 -0.89
C SER A 48 -0.73 -13.28 -0.67
N LEU A 49 -0.23 -12.65 0.39
CA LEU A 49 -0.44 -11.22 0.64
C LEU A 49 0.19 -10.36 -0.47
N LYS A 50 1.45 -10.63 -0.79
CA LYS A 50 2.17 -9.97 -1.87
C LYS A 50 1.49 -10.18 -3.22
N ALA A 51 1.11 -11.42 -3.54
CA ALA A 51 0.44 -11.77 -4.79
C ALA A 51 -0.97 -11.16 -4.93
N SER A 52 -1.59 -10.76 -3.83
CA SER A 52 -2.90 -10.08 -3.85
C SER A 52 -2.82 -8.61 -4.24
N GLY A 53 -1.62 -8.02 -4.29
CA GLY A 53 -1.41 -6.61 -4.62
C GLY A 53 -1.85 -6.30 -6.05
N HIS A 54 -2.76 -5.35 -6.18
CA HIS A 54 -3.26 -4.90 -7.47
C HIS A 54 -3.72 -3.44 -7.40
N ILE A 55 -4.01 -2.87 -8.57
CA ILE A 55 -4.49 -1.50 -8.68
C ILE A 55 -5.98 -1.51 -9.00
N GLU A 56 -6.75 -0.79 -8.20
CA GLU A 56 -8.18 -0.55 -8.43
C GLU A 56 -8.42 0.91 -8.81
N ASN A 57 -9.42 1.15 -9.66
CA ASN A 57 -9.84 2.50 -10.07
C ASN A 57 -8.71 3.41 -10.60
N GLN A 58 -7.58 2.84 -10.99
CA GLN A 58 -6.38 3.55 -11.46
C GLN A 58 -5.66 4.38 -10.36
N THR A 59 -6.21 4.49 -9.17
CA THR A 59 -5.71 5.35 -8.08
C THR A 59 -5.36 4.59 -6.82
N ASP A 60 -5.93 3.40 -6.63
CA ASP A 60 -5.87 2.68 -5.38
C ASP A 60 -4.99 1.44 -5.48
N VAL A 61 -3.99 1.35 -4.62
CA VAL A 61 -3.19 0.13 -4.44
C VAL A 61 -3.82 -0.70 -3.34
N VAL A 62 -4.26 -1.90 -3.68
CA VAL A 62 -5.02 -2.79 -2.80
C VAL A 62 -4.27 -4.10 -2.58
N LEU A 63 -4.15 -4.54 -1.35
CA LEU A 63 -3.73 -5.87 -0.95
C LEU A 63 -4.93 -6.56 -0.27
N ASN A 64 -5.51 -7.53 -0.94
CA ASN A 64 -6.83 -8.08 -0.61
C ASN A 64 -6.75 -9.51 -0.03
N THR A 65 -6.11 -9.65 1.14
CA THR A 65 -6.21 -10.89 1.93
C THR A 65 -6.95 -10.64 3.25
N PRO A 66 -7.65 -11.64 3.80
CA PRO A 66 -8.41 -11.48 5.04
C PRO A 66 -7.56 -11.04 6.24
N TYR A 67 -6.27 -11.31 6.21
CA TYR A 67 -5.32 -11.00 7.28
C TYR A 67 -4.44 -9.75 6.99
N ALA A 68 -4.59 -9.11 5.83
CA ALA A 68 -3.76 -7.95 5.43
C ALA A 68 -3.75 -6.85 6.51
N ARG A 69 -4.91 -6.55 7.08
CA ARG A 69 -5.06 -5.54 8.14
C ARG A 69 -4.23 -5.87 9.39
N TYR A 70 -4.20 -7.13 9.80
CA TYR A 70 -3.43 -7.56 10.97
C TYR A 70 -1.93 -7.47 10.72
N MET A 71 -1.51 -7.86 9.52
CA MET A 71 -0.12 -7.76 9.09
C MET A 71 0.34 -6.30 8.98
N TRP A 72 -0.53 -5.40 8.52
CA TRP A 72 -0.26 -3.96 8.49
C TRP A 72 -0.05 -3.38 9.87
N ASN A 73 -0.95 -3.67 10.81
CA ASN A 73 -0.88 -3.14 12.17
C ASN A 73 0.32 -3.66 12.97
N GLY A 74 0.86 -4.82 12.63
CA GLY A 74 2.07 -5.36 13.22
C GLY A 74 1.95 -5.83 14.65
N ILE A 75 0.74 -6.06 15.13
CA ILE A 75 0.45 -6.60 16.47
C ILE A 75 -0.38 -7.89 16.39
N VAL A 76 -0.26 -8.70 17.42
CA VAL A 76 -1.03 -9.94 17.52
C VAL A 76 -2.47 -9.62 17.90
N TYR A 77 -3.41 -10.13 17.11
CA TYR A 77 -4.84 -10.11 17.42
C TYR A 77 -5.30 -11.49 17.85
N GLU A 78 -6.10 -11.55 18.88
CA GLU A 78 -6.57 -12.80 19.47
C GLU A 78 -8.08 -12.79 19.72
N ASP A 79 -8.62 -13.98 19.89
CA ASP A 79 -10.02 -14.17 20.32
C ASP A 79 -10.15 -13.67 21.77
N PRO A 80 -11.12 -12.79 22.09
CA PRO A 80 -11.25 -12.21 23.42
C PRO A 80 -11.54 -13.21 24.53
N ASP A 81 -12.13 -14.35 24.21
CA ASP A 81 -12.48 -15.38 25.21
C ASP A 81 -11.43 -16.48 25.30
N LEU A 82 -10.83 -16.85 24.17
CA LEU A 82 -9.86 -17.94 24.09
C LEU A 82 -8.40 -17.48 24.27
N HIS A 83 -8.15 -16.16 24.22
CA HIS A 83 -6.82 -15.55 24.32
C HIS A 83 -5.78 -16.17 23.37
N CYS A 84 -6.20 -16.57 22.18
CA CYS A 84 -5.35 -17.10 21.14
C CYS A 84 -5.76 -16.59 19.76
N ALA A 85 -4.80 -16.51 18.85
CA ALA A 85 -5.05 -16.07 17.46
C ALA A 85 -5.84 -17.11 16.67
N GLY A 86 -5.72 -18.37 17.03
CA GLY A 86 -6.41 -19.52 16.46
C GLY A 86 -5.93 -20.79 17.13
N PHE A 87 -6.47 -21.92 16.72
CA PHE A 87 -6.16 -23.22 17.25
C PHE A 87 -6.00 -24.27 16.14
N LYS A 88 -5.19 -25.27 16.39
CA LYS A 88 -4.97 -26.36 15.46
C LYS A 88 -6.07 -27.42 15.57
N THR A 89 -6.63 -27.81 14.43
CA THR A 89 -7.60 -28.89 14.30
C THR A 89 -7.04 -29.97 13.37
N GLU A 90 -7.71 -31.09 13.26
CA GLU A 90 -7.39 -32.16 12.28
C GLU A 90 -7.35 -31.64 10.84
N ASN A 91 -8.17 -30.62 10.54
CA ASN A 91 -8.27 -29.97 9.23
C ASN A 91 -7.42 -28.68 9.10
N GLY A 92 -6.38 -28.53 9.93
CA GLY A 92 -5.47 -27.41 9.92
C GLY A 92 -5.82 -26.30 10.93
N TRP A 93 -5.26 -25.15 10.71
CA TRP A 93 -5.43 -23.99 11.60
C TRP A 93 -6.80 -23.35 11.43
N ARG A 94 -7.50 -23.12 12.53
CA ARG A 94 -8.86 -22.54 12.55
C ARG A 94 -9.00 -21.45 13.60
N SER A 95 -9.99 -20.59 13.41
CA SER A 95 -10.45 -19.60 14.39
C SER A 95 -11.98 -19.57 14.42
N ARG A 96 -12.56 -19.10 15.52
CA ARG A 96 -14.03 -19.00 15.62
C ARG A 96 -14.57 -18.02 14.57
N LYS A 97 -15.64 -18.41 13.89
CA LYS A 97 -16.33 -17.54 12.92
C LYS A 97 -17.18 -16.50 13.66
N GLY A 98 -17.28 -15.31 13.09
CA GLY A 98 -18.13 -14.22 13.60
C GLY A 98 -17.62 -13.55 14.88
N VAL A 99 -16.48 -13.95 15.41
CA VAL A 99 -15.84 -13.33 16.58
C VAL A 99 -14.88 -12.26 16.11
N LYS A 100 -15.09 -11.02 16.58
CA LYS A 100 -14.18 -9.90 16.32
C LYS A 100 -12.93 -10.08 17.18
N LYS A 101 -11.79 -10.25 16.54
CA LYS A 101 -10.50 -10.33 17.22
C LYS A 101 -10.09 -8.96 17.78
N VAL A 102 -9.46 -8.98 18.92
CA VAL A 102 -8.94 -7.80 19.63
C VAL A 102 -7.42 -7.88 19.77
N PRO A 103 -6.72 -6.74 19.96
CA PRO A 103 -5.31 -6.77 20.28
C PRO A 103 -5.03 -7.64 21.51
N SER A 104 -3.93 -8.39 21.49
CA SER A 104 -3.52 -9.20 22.64
C SER A 104 -3.26 -8.33 23.87
N ASP A 105 -3.54 -8.85 25.07
CA ASP A 105 -3.23 -8.22 26.34
C ASP A 105 -2.29 -9.14 27.17
N PRO A 106 -1.04 -8.74 27.44
CA PRO A 106 -0.35 -7.53 26.95
C PRO A 106 -0.13 -7.53 25.43
N VAL A 107 -0.05 -6.34 24.83
CA VAL A 107 0.14 -6.19 23.38
C VAL A 107 1.46 -6.82 22.94
N ARG A 108 1.38 -7.77 22.03
CA ARG A 108 2.52 -8.48 21.45
C ARG A 108 2.71 -8.05 20.00
N LYS A 109 3.96 -7.77 19.59
CA LYS A 109 4.30 -7.46 18.19
C LYS A 109 4.34 -8.73 17.36
N LEU A 110 3.89 -8.63 16.11
CA LEU A 110 4.09 -9.69 15.13
C LEU A 110 5.57 -9.83 14.78
N GLN A 111 6.00 -11.05 14.61
CA GLN A 111 7.30 -11.37 14.02
C GLN A 111 7.10 -11.71 12.56
N TYR A 112 7.88 -11.07 11.70
CA TYR A 112 7.81 -11.28 10.26
C TYR A 112 8.99 -12.14 9.80
N ASN A 113 8.70 -13.08 8.92
CA ASN A 113 9.71 -13.90 8.28
C ASN A 113 10.25 -13.19 7.03
N GLY A 114 11.48 -13.52 6.66
CA GLY A 114 12.13 -13.02 5.47
C GLY A 114 13.10 -11.88 5.73
N GLU A 115 13.25 -11.00 4.77
CA GLU A 115 14.20 -9.88 4.83
C GLU A 115 13.79 -8.83 5.87
N LYS A 116 14.77 -8.13 6.43
CA LYS A 116 14.56 -7.11 7.45
C LYS A 116 13.66 -5.95 7.02
N THR A 117 13.56 -5.71 5.72
CA THR A 117 12.68 -4.68 5.13
C THR A 117 11.20 -5.04 5.23
N ARG A 118 10.87 -6.32 5.36
CA ARG A 118 9.49 -6.80 5.39
C ARG A 118 8.86 -6.61 6.77
N GLY A 119 7.63 -6.14 6.81
CA GLY A 119 6.92 -5.91 8.07
C GLY A 119 5.66 -5.06 7.92
N GLY A 120 5.10 -4.63 9.06
CA GLY A 120 3.95 -3.74 9.10
C GLY A 120 4.24 -2.35 8.52
N HIS A 121 3.18 -1.58 8.25
CA HIS A 121 3.28 -0.22 7.71
C HIS A 121 4.23 -0.12 6.49
N TRP A 122 4.16 -1.10 5.61
CA TRP A 122 5.12 -1.29 4.51
C TRP A 122 5.20 -0.12 3.54
N VAL A 123 4.09 0.56 3.24
CA VAL A 123 4.09 1.73 2.36
C VAL A 123 4.81 2.91 3.02
N GLU A 124 4.53 3.18 4.30
CA GLU A 124 5.17 4.27 5.04
C GLU A 124 6.68 4.08 5.12
N ARG A 125 7.12 2.85 5.41
CA ARG A 125 8.56 2.52 5.49
C ARG A 125 9.22 2.57 4.12
N MET A 126 8.57 2.09 3.08
CA MET A 126 9.03 2.22 1.70
C MET A 126 9.24 3.69 1.31
N LEU A 127 8.28 4.57 1.65
CA LEU A 127 8.39 5.99 1.36
C LEU A 127 9.55 6.66 2.12
N GLN A 128 9.79 6.27 3.37
CA GLN A 128 10.89 6.77 4.19
C GLN A 128 12.26 6.29 3.70
N ASP A 129 12.35 5.09 3.14
CA ASP A 129 13.58 4.46 2.68
C ASP A 129 13.96 4.85 1.23
N GLY A 130 13.53 6.03 0.77
CA GLY A 130 13.85 6.55 -0.56
C GLY A 130 12.78 6.32 -1.62
N GLY A 131 11.68 5.62 -1.30
CA GLY A 131 10.60 5.37 -2.24
C GLY A 131 9.90 6.66 -2.68
N ARG A 132 9.78 7.65 -1.80
CA ARG A 132 9.23 8.97 -2.15
C ARG A 132 10.01 9.63 -3.28
N ASP A 133 11.33 9.67 -3.18
CA ASP A 133 12.19 10.30 -4.19
C ASP A 133 12.11 9.54 -5.52
N ALA A 134 12.06 8.22 -5.48
CA ALA A 134 11.91 7.39 -6.67
C ALA A 134 10.56 7.62 -7.37
N ILE A 135 9.47 7.69 -6.62
CA ILE A 135 8.12 7.96 -7.14
C ILE A 135 8.07 9.36 -7.74
N GLU A 136 8.58 10.36 -7.04
CA GLU A 136 8.62 11.74 -7.52
C GLU A 136 9.42 11.86 -8.82
N LYS A 137 10.56 11.20 -8.91
CA LYS A 137 11.36 11.15 -10.14
C LYS A 137 10.59 10.53 -11.30
N ALA A 138 9.92 9.41 -11.07
CA ALA A 138 9.10 8.75 -12.10
C ALA A 138 7.93 9.65 -12.57
N ALA A 139 7.26 10.31 -11.63
CA ALA A 139 6.18 11.25 -11.92
C ALA A 139 6.65 12.44 -12.75
N ARG A 140 7.79 13.03 -12.40
CA ARG A 140 8.39 14.14 -13.16
C ARG A 140 8.78 13.73 -14.58
N LEU A 141 9.36 12.55 -14.75
CA LEU A 141 9.70 12.02 -16.07
C LEU A 141 8.45 11.83 -16.94
N GLU A 142 7.37 11.31 -16.36
CA GLU A 142 6.11 11.13 -17.10
C GLU A 142 5.46 12.46 -17.45
N ALA A 143 5.43 13.41 -16.54
CA ALA A 143 4.88 14.75 -16.77
C ALA A 143 5.65 15.51 -17.87
N GLY A 144 6.94 15.23 -18.04
CA GLY A 144 7.79 15.85 -19.06
C GLY A 144 7.65 15.26 -20.47
N LYS A 145 6.90 14.21 -20.63
CA LYS A 145 6.61 13.62 -21.95
C LYS A 145 5.50 14.38 -22.64
#